data_d4727147e1f07ff715cffbd18cb7d8db
#
_entry.id   d4727147e1f07ff715cffbd18cb7d8db
#
_cell.length_a   1.000
_cell.length_b   1.000
_cell.length_c   1.000
_cell.angle_alpha   90.00
_cell.angle_beta   90.00
_cell.angle_gamma   90.00
#
_symmetry.space_group_name_H-M   'P 1'
#
loop_
_entity.id
_entity.type
_entity.pdbx_description
1 polymer ?
#
loop_
_entity_poly.entity_id
_entity_poly.type
_entity_poly.pdbx_seq_one_letter_code
_entity_poly.pdbx_strand_id
1 'polypeptide(L)'
;MAKKFNIAGLCLPEYHYMVDISDKVEEIMSYIEAGEYFTMNRARKYGKTTTLEALKERLQKEYTVFSISFEGLTSETFASENTFCTRFFSLLYDSIEFDGAENIPDETKEELSRLSTDESGKIDFHMMAGMITKICRESPRPVVLMIDEIDQASNNEIFAAFLGQLRVLYLKRNKRQTFRSVILAGVRDIKNLKVKICSEKDHEKNSPWNIAADFDVEMRLSEHGIAGMLENYEQDYHTGMDIKTLAGLIYDYTSGYPFLVSRICKLLDEKIAGSEPFPARRDAWPKEGFLAAIRILLAEKNTLFESLTGKLQDYLELKEMIFEILFSEKSVPFRPLNPVIGMASMFGFIKNQDGNVAIANRIFETVLYNLYLSLEEIQKNDIYSASAREKKQFIIGGHLNMRLVLERFVEHFNDLYAGSGEKFVEESGRKLFLLYLQPIINGTGNYYIESRTRNMGRTDIIVDYHGEQHIIEAKIWRGQEYNRRGESQLTGYLEDYHIESGYMLSFNFQALGQIHRL
;
A
#
# COMPACT_ATOMS: atom_id res chain seq x y z
N MET A 1 -26.25 2.43 -16.20
CA MET A 1 -26.22 2.60 -14.74
C MET A 1 -25.22 3.72 -14.44
N ALA A 2 -25.46 4.52 -13.39
CA ALA A 2 -24.46 5.50 -12.98
C ALA A 2 -23.19 4.76 -12.50
N LYS A 3 -22.01 5.25 -12.88
CA LYS A 3 -20.73 4.72 -12.39
C LYS A 3 -20.60 4.93 -10.88
N LYS A 4 -19.75 4.14 -10.23
CA LYS A 4 -19.47 4.24 -8.79
C LYS A 4 -17.98 4.06 -8.50
N PHE A 5 -17.50 4.52 -7.35
CA PHE A 5 -16.15 4.19 -6.88
C PHE A 5 -16.10 2.76 -6.33
N ASN A 6 -15.24 1.93 -6.87
CA ASN A 6 -15.09 0.53 -6.47
C ASN A 6 -13.87 0.33 -5.55
N ILE A 7 -14.03 -0.52 -4.53
CA ILE A 7 -12.99 -0.85 -3.55
C ILE A 7 -12.79 -2.36 -3.37
N ALA A 8 -13.56 -3.18 -4.09
CA ALA A 8 -13.52 -4.63 -3.96
C ALA A 8 -13.57 -5.28 -5.35
N GLY A 9 -12.73 -6.28 -5.55
CA GLY A 9 -12.64 -6.99 -6.82
C GLY A 9 -12.15 -6.12 -7.97
N LEU A 10 -12.57 -6.48 -9.17
CA LEU A 10 -12.16 -5.88 -10.42
C LEU A 10 -12.80 -4.50 -10.63
N CYS A 11 -12.00 -3.52 -11.07
CA CYS A 11 -12.50 -2.24 -11.57
C CYS A 11 -12.64 -2.28 -13.09
N LEU A 12 -13.83 -1.92 -13.59
CA LEU A 12 -14.18 -1.87 -15.00
C LEU A 12 -14.60 -0.44 -15.38
N PRO A 13 -14.06 0.14 -16.46
CA PRO A 13 -14.32 1.53 -16.86
C PRO A 13 -15.79 1.84 -17.14
N GLU A 14 -16.58 0.84 -17.58
CA GLU A 14 -18.01 0.99 -17.88
C GLU A 14 -18.86 1.22 -16.63
N TYR A 15 -18.42 0.68 -15.48
CA TYR A 15 -19.19 0.66 -14.23
C TYR A 15 -18.58 1.50 -13.11
N HIS A 16 -17.28 1.84 -13.25
CA HIS A 16 -16.53 2.43 -12.15
C HIS A 16 -15.81 3.71 -12.58
N TYR A 17 -15.77 4.69 -11.66
CA TYR A 17 -14.81 5.77 -11.74
C TYR A 17 -13.45 5.21 -11.36
N MET A 18 -12.53 5.24 -12.29
CA MET A 18 -11.17 4.73 -12.11
C MET A 18 -10.15 5.59 -12.85
N VAL A 19 -8.92 5.53 -12.40
CA VAL A 19 -7.80 6.18 -13.07
C VAL A 19 -7.50 5.43 -14.36
N ASP A 20 -7.22 6.16 -15.43
CA ASP A 20 -6.69 5.58 -16.66
C ASP A 20 -5.29 5.01 -16.41
N ILE A 21 -5.13 3.72 -16.71
CA ILE A 21 -3.88 2.98 -16.57
C ILE A 21 -3.29 2.54 -17.92
N SER A 22 -3.76 3.11 -19.01
CA SER A 22 -3.35 2.72 -20.36
C SER A 22 -1.83 2.84 -20.56
N ASP A 23 -1.21 3.91 -20.06
CA ASP A 23 0.25 4.09 -20.15
C ASP A 23 1.01 2.95 -19.42
N LYS A 24 0.50 2.52 -18.26
CA LYS A 24 1.10 1.39 -17.53
C LYS A 24 0.94 0.08 -18.27
N VAL A 25 -0.22 -0.14 -18.89
CA VAL A 25 -0.48 -1.33 -19.71
C VAL A 25 0.50 -1.36 -20.91
N GLU A 26 0.72 -0.25 -21.60
CA GLU A 26 1.68 -0.17 -22.71
C GLU A 26 3.13 -0.36 -22.22
N GLU A 27 3.49 0.12 -21.03
CA GLU A 27 4.79 -0.15 -20.43
C GLU A 27 4.97 -1.66 -20.13
N ILE A 28 3.93 -2.33 -19.61
CA ILE A 28 3.95 -3.79 -19.39
C ILE A 28 4.01 -4.54 -20.72
N MET A 29 3.35 -4.05 -21.78
CA MET A 29 3.41 -4.64 -23.12
C MET A 29 4.85 -4.76 -23.62
N SER A 30 5.72 -3.79 -23.32
CA SER A 30 7.13 -3.82 -23.72
C SER A 30 7.89 -5.06 -23.20
N TYR A 31 7.61 -5.51 -21.98
CA TYR A 31 8.19 -6.76 -21.44
C TYR A 31 7.71 -7.99 -22.20
N ILE A 32 6.42 -8.01 -22.59
CA ILE A 32 5.82 -9.13 -23.32
C ILE A 32 6.38 -9.20 -24.75
N GLU A 33 6.50 -8.05 -25.39
CA GLU A 33 7.11 -7.92 -26.73
C GLU A 33 8.58 -8.35 -26.74
N ALA A 34 9.32 -8.06 -25.67
CA ALA A 34 10.68 -8.54 -25.47
C ALA A 34 10.74 -10.06 -25.18
N GLY A 35 9.62 -10.71 -24.88
CA GLY A 35 9.56 -12.13 -24.52
C GLY A 35 10.08 -12.41 -23.12
N GLU A 36 9.94 -11.46 -22.22
CA GLU A 36 10.39 -11.61 -20.85
C GLU A 36 9.34 -12.34 -19.99
N TYR A 37 9.83 -13.13 -19.04
CA TYR A 37 9.04 -13.67 -17.95
C TYR A 37 9.26 -12.77 -16.76
N PHE A 38 8.22 -12.37 -16.04
CA PHE A 38 8.33 -11.43 -14.92
C PHE A 38 7.29 -11.67 -13.85
N THR A 39 7.50 -11.03 -12.69
CA THR A 39 6.60 -11.11 -11.55
C THR A 39 6.09 -9.71 -11.19
N MET A 40 4.78 -9.55 -11.19
CA MET A 40 4.09 -8.35 -10.70
C MET A 40 3.83 -8.49 -9.20
N ASN A 41 4.88 -8.32 -8.39
CA ASN A 41 4.79 -8.40 -6.94
C ASN A 41 4.50 -7.02 -6.33
N ARG A 42 3.28 -6.83 -5.89
CA ARG A 42 2.81 -5.60 -5.23
C ARG A 42 1.94 -5.96 -4.03
N ALA A 43 1.88 -5.05 -3.07
CA ALA A 43 1.06 -5.19 -1.87
C ALA A 43 -0.41 -5.51 -2.18
N ARG A 44 -1.16 -5.95 -1.18
CA ARG A 44 -2.61 -6.18 -1.31
C ARG A 44 -3.33 -4.90 -1.73
N LYS A 45 -4.38 -5.04 -2.56
CA LYS A 45 -5.23 -3.92 -3.02
C LYS A 45 -4.46 -2.82 -3.78
N TYR A 46 -3.40 -3.23 -4.45
CA TYR A 46 -2.56 -2.35 -5.27
C TYR A 46 -2.96 -2.32 -6.75
N GLY A 47 -4.12 -2.88 -7.10
CA GLY A 47 -4.67 -2.86 -8.45
C GLY A 47 -4.15 -3.95 -9.38
N LYS A 48 -3.45 -5.00 -8.88
CA LYS A 48 -2.90 -6.10 -9.70
C LYS A 48 -3.94 -6.72 -10.63
N THR A 49 -5.03 -7.23 -10.10
CA THR A 49 -6.09 -7.90 -10.86
C THR A 49 -6.72 -6.97 -11.91
N THR A 50 -6.95 -5.69 -11.55
CA THR A 50 -7.45 -4.69 -12.51
C THR A 50 -6.45 -4.43 -13.64
N THR A 51 -5.15 -4.38 -13.33
CA THR A 51 -4.10 -4.22 -14.35
C THR A 51 -3.99 -5.45 -15.23
N LEU A 52 -4.09 -6.66 -14.67
CA LEU A 52 -4.07 -7.91 -15.46
C LEU A 52 -5.28 -7.99 -16.40
N GLU A 53 -6.47 -7.55 -15.99
CA GLU A 53 -7.64 -7.55 -16.87
C GLU A 53 -7.50 -6.54 -18.00
N ALA A 54 -7.07 -5.30 -17.70
CA ALA A 54 -6.79 -4.31 -18.75
C ALA A 54 -5.70 -4.78 -19.72
N LEU A 55 -4.67 -5.45 -19.20
CA LEU A 55 -3.61 -6.06 -20.00
C LEU A 55 -4.14 -7.21 -20.86
N LYS A 56 -5.02 -8.06 -20.33
CA LYS A 56 -5.68 -9.14 -21.08
C LYS A 56 -6.45 -8.59 -22.27
N GLU A 57 -7.31 -7.59 -22.07
CA GLU A 57 -8.05 -6.93 -23.15
C GLU A 57 -7.14 -6.35 -24.24
N ARG A 58 -6.02 -5.76 -23.83
CA ARG A 58 -5.02 -5.22 -24.78
C ARG A 58 -4.30 -6.32 -25.54
N LEU A 59 -3.91 -7.41 -24.86
CA LEU A 59 -3.17 -8.54 -25.42
C LEU A 59 -4.01 -9.37 -26.40
N GLN A 60 -5.30 -9.58 -26.17
CA GLN A 60 -6.17 -10.42 -26.98
C GLN A 60 -6.23 -9.99 -28.46
N LYS A 61 -5.84 -8.76 -28.78
CA LYS A 61 -5.75 -8.26 -30.16
C LYS A 61 -4.64 -8.96 -30.98
N GLU A 62 -3.54 -9.35 -30.32
CA GLU A 62 -2.32 -9.82 -30.98
C GLU A 62 -1.81 -11.17 -30.47
N TYR A 63 -2.26 -11.59 -29.29
CA TYR A 63 -1.82 -12.79 -28.57
C TYR A 63 -2.99 -13.73 -28.25
N THR A 64 -2.68 -15.00 -28.05
CA THR A 64 -3.56 -15.94 -27.35
C THR A 64 -3.22 -15.86 -25.88
N VAL A 65 -4.19 -15.51 -25.03
CA VAL A 65 -3.96 -15.21 -23.62
C VAL A 65 -4.63 -16.25 -22.74
N PHE A 66 -3.85 -16.96 -21.94
CA PHE A 66 -4.35 -17.73 -20.81
C PHE A 66 -4.25 -16.88 -19.54
N SER A 67 -5.39 -16.52 -18.99
CA SER A 67 -5.50 -15.76 -17.73
C SER A 67 -6.11 -16.67 -16.68
N ILE A 68 -5.31 -17.12 -15.72
CA ILE A 68 -5.72 -18.05 -14.69
C ILE A 68 -5.45 -17.49 -13.30
N SER A 69 -6.15 -17.98 -12.29
CA SER A 69 -5.92 -17.60 -10.88
C SER A 69 -5.67 -18.84 -10.03
N PHE A 70 -4.74 -18.71 -9.10
CA PHE A 70 -4.52 -19.71 -8.06
C PHE A 70 -5.36 -19.45 -6.80
N GLU A 71 -6.25 -18.46 -6.85
CA GLU A 71 -7.23 -18.25 -5.78
C GLU A 71 -8.08 -19.50 -5.58
N GLY A 72 -8.26 -19.92 -4.33
CA GLY A 72 -9.06 -21.09 -3.98
C GLY A 72 -8.40 -22.44 -4.23
N LEU A 73 -7.16 -22.51 -4.71
CA LEU A 73 -6.42 -23.76 -4.73
C LEU A 73 -6.09 -24.23 -3.32
N THR A 74 -6.38 -25.50 -3.02
CA THR A 74 -6.14 -26.11 -1.71
C THR A 74 -4.79 -26.82 -1.63
N SER A 75 -4.41 -27.22 -0.42
CA SER A 75 -3.22 -28.07 -0.21
C SER A 75 -3.26 -29.38 -0.99
N GLU A 76 -4.44 -29.91 -1.28
CA GLU A 76 -4.60 -31.13 -2.08
C GLU A 76 -4.12 -30.95 -3.52
N THR A 77 -4.32 -29.76 -4.11
CA THR A 77 -3.78 -29.43 -5.43
C THR A 77 -2.27 -29.57 -5.50
N PHE A 78 -1.60 -29.29 -4.40
CA PHE A 78 -0.13 -29.33 -4.29
C PHE A 78 0.38 -30.61 -3.63
N ALA A 79 -0.43 -31.65 -3.49
CA ALA A 79 -0.03 -32.91 -2.86
C ALA A 79 0.89 -33.75 -3.75
N SER A 80 0.80 -33.64 -5.08
CA SER A 80 1.62 -34.36 -6.04
C SER A 80 1.72 -33.62 -7.38
N GLU A 81 2.67 -34.03 -8.22
CA GLU A 81 2.75 -33.54 -9.62
C GLU A 81 1.46 -33.80 -10.37
N ASN A 82 0.87 -34.98 -10.20
CA ASN A 82 -0.35 -35.36 -10.87
C ASN A 82 -1.52 -34.42 -10.53
N THR A 83 -1.82 -34.23 -9.25
CA THR A 83 -2.91 -33.36 -8.80
C THR A 83 -2.72 -31.91 -9.27
N PHE A 84 -1.48 -31.42 -9.22
CA PHE A 84 -1.17 -30.08 -9.68
C PHE A 84 -1.34 -29.94 -11.22
N CYS A 85 -0.74 -30.85 -11.99
CA CYS A 85 -0.80 -30.80 -13.46
C CYS A 85 -2.23 -30.95 -13.98
N THR A 86 -3.01 -31.88 -13.41
CA THR A 86 -4.45 -32.06 -13.75
C THR A 86 -5.23 -30.77 -13.47
N ARG A 87 -5.02 -30.14 -12.30
CA ARG A 87 -5.68 -28.87 -11.96
C ARG A 87 -5.22 -27.72 -12.87
N PHE A 88 -3.93 -27.65 -13.19
CA PHE A 88 -3.39 -26.66 -14.11
C PHE A 88 -4.02 -26.78 -15.51
N PHE A 89 -4.19 -28.00 -16.02
CA PHE A 89 -4.91 -28.22 -17.27
C PHE A 89 -6.37 -27.80 -17.20
N SER A 90 -7.05 -28.05 -16.06
CA SER A 90 -8.42 -27.56 -15.85
C SER A 90 -8.47 -26.03 -15.93
N LEU A 91 -7.54 -25.32 -15.27
CA LEU A 91 -7.50 -23.86 -15.32
C LEU A 91 -7.24 -23.33 -16.75
N LEU A 92 -6.36 -23.99 -17.52
CA LEU A 92 -6.13 -23.63 -18.91
C LEU A 92 -7.37 -23.89 -19.78
N TYR A 93 -8.06 -25.02 -19.56
CA TYR A 93 -9.29 -25.35 -20.27
C TYR A 93 -10.41 -24.34 -19.97
N ASP A 94 -10.60 -24.00 -18.67
CA ASP A 94 -11.56 -22.99 -18.24
C ASP A 94 -11.26 -21.62 -18.88
N SER A 95 -9.98 -21.24 -19.00
CA SER A 95 -9.59 -20.00 -19.68
C SER A 95 -9.92 -19.98 -21.17
N ILE A 96 -9.92 -21.14 -21.85
CA ILE A 96 -10.37 -21.24 -23.24
C ILE A 96 -11.89 -21.06 -23.34
N GLU A 97 -12.64 -21.72 -22.45
CA GLU A 97 -14.10 -21.72 -22.51
C GLU A 97 -14.72 -20.38 -22.09
N PHE A 98 -14.13 -19.70 -21.09
CA PHE A 98 -14.76 -18.54 -20.44
C PHE A 98 -14.03 -17.21 -20.69
N ASP A 99 -12.74 -17.24 -21.05
CA ASP A 99 -11.90 -16.04 -21.09
C ASP A 99 -11.40 -15.65 -22.49
N GLY A 100 -11.88 -16.34 -23.54
CA GLY A 100 -11.67 -15.96 -24.93
C GLY A 100 -10.31 -16.35 -25.51
N ALA A 101 -9.65 -17.38 -24.98
CA ALA A 101 -8.51 -18.01 -25.68
C ALA A 101 -8.99 -18.88 -26.88
N GLU A 102 -9.90 -18.31 -27.68
CA GLU A 102 -10.69 -19.02 -28.71
C GLU A 102 -9.88 -19.59 -29.88
N ASN A 103 -8.64 -19.13 -30.03
CA ASN A 103 -7.80 -19.47 -31.20
C ASN A 103 -7.03 -20.81 -31.06
N ILE A 104 -7.40 -21.65 -30.11
CA ILE A 104 -6.79 -22.98 -29.92
C ILE A 104 -7.57 -24.02 -30.77
N PRO A 105 -6.89 -24.88 -31.58
CA PRO A 105 -7.55 -25.92 -32.36
C PRO A 105 -8.37 -26.88 -31.48
N ASP A 106 -9.50 -27.36 -32.04
CA ASP A 106 -10.43 -28.22 -31.28
C ASP A 106 -9.79 -29.53 -30.81
N GLU A 107 -8.91 -30.15 -31.60
CA GLU A 107 -8.14 -31.34 -31.18
C GLU A 107 -7.30 -31.07 -29.91
N THR A 108 -6.68 -29.88 -29.83
CA THR A 108 -5.88 -29.48 -28.66
C THR A 108 -6.75 -29.17 -27.46
N LYS A 109 -7.95 -28.59 -27.66
CA LYS A 109 -8.96 -28.38 -26.60
C LYS A 109 -9.47 -29.71 -26.05
N GLU A 110 -9.80 -30.67 -26.91
CA GLU A 110 -10.26 -32.02 -26.52
C GLU A 110 -9.19 -32.75 -25.70
N GLU A 111 -7.92 -32.68 -26.13
CA GLU A 111 -6.83 -33.29 -25.39
C GLU A 111 -6.65 -32.62 -24.01
N LEU A 112 -6.72 -31.28 -23.95
CA LEU A 112 -6.63 -30.52 -22.71
C LEU A 112 -7.79 -30.87 -21.76
N SER A 113 -9.03 -30.96 -22.28
CA SER A 113 -10.21 -31.39 -21.53
C SER A 113 -10.03 -32.79 -20.96
N ARG A 114 -9.51 -33.74 -21.75
CA ARG A 114 -9.23 -35.10 -21.27
C ARG A 114 -8.19 -35.13 -20.16
N LEU A 115 -7.10 -34.34 -20.31
CA LEU A 115 -6.04 -34.26 -19.29
C LEU A 115 -6.52 -33.56 -18.00
N SER A 116 -7.46 -32.64 -18.10
CA SER A 116 -8.04 -31.92 -16.96
C SER A 116 -8.92 -32.79 -16.06
N THR A 117 -9.41 -33.91 -16.58
CA THR A 117 -10.28 -34.86 -15.88
C THR A 117 -9.64 -36.24 -15.69
N ASP A 118 -8.33 -36.36 -15.93
CA ASP A 118 -7.65 -37.65 -15.84
C ASP A 118 -7.49 -38.15 -14.41
N GLU A 119 -8.00 -39.34 -14.15
CA GLU A 119 -7.91 -40.02 -12.84
C GLU A 119 -6.82 -41.12 -12.81
N SER A 120 -6.04 -41.29 -13.88
CA SER A 120 -5.05 -42.36 -13.97
C SER A 120 -3.88 -42.24 -13.00
N GLY A 121 -3.67 -41.04 -12.45
CA GLY A 121 -2.56 -40.75 -11.54
C GLY A 121 -1.18 -40.69 -12.22
N LYS A 122 -1.15 -40.61 -13.58
CA LYS A 122 0.08 -40.71 -14.38
C LYS A 122 0.55 -39.39 -14.97
N ILE A 123 -0.18 -38.31 -14.78
CA ILE A 123 0.18 -37.00 -15.31
C ILE A 123 1.35 -36.42 -14.49
N ASP A 124 2.40 -36.01 -15.18
CA ASP A 124 3.61 -35.43 -14.60
C ASP A 124 4.00 -34.09 -15.27
N PHE A 125 5.05 -33.46 -14.78
CA PHE A 125 5.57 -32.21 -15.36
C PHE A 125 6.14 -32.40 -16.76
N HIS A 126 6.56 -33.61 -17.15
CA HIS A 126 7.00 -33.86 -18.52
C HIS A 126 5.85 -33.79 -19.51
N MET A 127 4.72 -34.41 -19.16
CA MET A 127 3.48 -34.32 -19.96
C MET A 127 2.97 -32.89 -20.02
N MET A 128 3.00 -32.16 -18.89
CA MET A 128 2.63 -30.75 -18.85
C MET A 128 3.50 -29.90 -19.81
N ALA A 129 4.82 -30.05 -19.77
CA ALA A 129 5.73 -29.35 -20.68
C ALA A 129 5.48 -29.73 -22.16
N GLY A 130 5.10 -30.98 -22.43
CA GLY A 130 4.67 -31.46 -23.74
C GLY A 130 3.42 -30.74 -24.23
N MET A 131 2.39 -30.68 -23.37
CA MET A 131 1.13 -30.00 -23.69
C MET A 131 1.29 -28.49 -23.89
N ILE A 132 2.07 -27.82 -23.04
CA ILE A 132 2.40 -26.39 -23.23
C ILE A 132 3.05 -26.17 -24.60
N THR A 133 4.00 -27.03 -24.98
CA THR A 133 4.67 -26.93 -26.29
C THR A 133 3.67 -27.16 -27.44
N LYS A 134 2.75 -28.12 -27.29
CA LYS A 134 1.70 -28.38 -28.32
C LYS A 134 0.80 -27.16 -28.47
N ILE A 135 0.28 -26.60 -27.37
CA ILE A 135 -0.56 -25.39 -27.36
C ILE A 135 0.16 -24.23 -28.06
N CYS A 136 1.41 -23.96 -27.68
CA CYS A 136 2.17 -22.85 -28.27
C CYS A 136 2.53 -23.05 -29.75
N ARG A 137 2.67 -24.29 -30.20
CA ARG A 137 2.93 -24.62 -31.62
C ARG A 137 1.70 -24.52 -32.47
N GLU A 138 0.55 -24.92 -31.97
CA GLU A 138 -0.70 -25.02 -32.71
C GLU A 138 -1.53 -23.74 -32.64
N SER A 139 -1.24 -22.86 -31.68
CA SER A 139 -1.85 -21.53 -31.61
C SER A 139 -1.39 -20.67 -32.82
N PRO A 140 -2.32 -20.01 -33.54
CA PRO A 140 -2.00 -19.11 -34.63
C PRO A 140 -1.32 -17.81 -34.20
N ARG A 141 -1.39 -17.50 -32.91
CA ARG A 141 -0.79 -16.31 -32.28
C ARG A 141 0.18 -16.71 -31.18
N PRO A 142 1.20 -15.89 -30.87
CA PRO A 142 2.04 -16.17 -29.71
C PRO A 142 1.21 -16.24 -28.44
N VAL A 143 1.56 -17.16 -27.54
CA VAL A 143 0.80 -17.46 -26.33
C VAL A 143 1.40 -16.76 -25.12
N VAL A 144 0.57 -16.07 -24.34
CA VAL A 144 0.92 -15.44 -23.07
C VAL A 144 0.18 -16.13 -21.94
N LEU A 145 0.88 -16.46 -20.86
CA LEU A 145 0.31 -17.00 -19.64
C LEU A 145 0.35 -15.95 -18.53
N MET A 146 -0.81 -15.65 -17.94
CA MET A 146 -0.94 -14.80 -16.76
C MET A 146 -1.51 -15.62 -15.62
N ILE A 147 -0.87 -15.58 -14.45
CA ILE A 147 -1.30 -16.29 -13.23
C ILE A 147 -1.44 -15.28 -12.11
N ASP A 148 -2.65 -15.07 -11.63
CA ASP A 148 -2.93 -14.21 -10.45
C ASP A 148 -2.94 -15.04 -9.15
N GLU A 149 -2.79 -14.37 -8.01
CA GLU A 149 -2.85 -14.91 -6.64
C GLU A 149 -1.88 -16.09 -6.38
N ILE A 150 -0.66 -16.00 -6.92
CA ILE A 150 0.38 -17.04 -6.74
C ILE A 150 0.83 -17.22 -5.28
N ASP A 151 0.45 -16.32 -4.39
CA ASP A 151 0.81 -16.38 -2.96
C ASP A 151 0.32 -17.66 -2.28
N GLN A 152 -0.80 -18.22 -2.74
CA GLN A 152 -1.36 -19.47 -2.27
C GLN A 152 -0.38 -20.64 -2.42
N ALA A 153 0.40 -20.62 -3.51
CA ALA A 153 1.35 -21.68 -3.86
C ALA A 153 2.78 -21.42 -3.36
N SER A 154 3.11 -20.23 -2.90
CA SER A 154 4.49 -19.73 -2.78
C SER A 154 5.42 -20.51 -1.83
N ASN A 155 4.88 -21.31 -0.89
CA ASN A 155 5.67 -22.11 0.06
C ASN A 155 5.65 -23.62 -0.26
N ASN A 156 5.32 -24.00 -1.51
CA ASN A 156 5.12 -25.39 -1.87
C ASN A 156 6.20 -25.89 -2.84
N GLU A 157 6.71 -27.11 -2.60
CA GLU A 157 7.75 -27.74 -3.43
C GLU A 157 7.25 -28.04 -4.85
N ILE A 158 5.99 -28.44 -5.01
CA ILE A 158 5.37 -28.71 -6.32
C ILE A 158 5.32 -27.41 -7.15
N PHE A 159 4.97 -26.29 -6.51
CA PHE A 159 5.00 -25.00 -7.18
C PHE A 159 6.43 -24.60 -7.60
N ALA A 160 7.42 -24.82 -6.74
CA ALA A 160 8.81 -24.59 -7.10
C ALA A 160 9.26 -25.48 -8.28
N ALA A 161 8.83 -26.74 -8.32
CA ALA A 161 9.09 -27.65 -9.44
C ALA A 161 8.40 -27.16 -10.73
N PHE A 162 7.15 -26.70 -10.65
CA PHE A 162 6.44 -26.05 -11.77
C PHE A 162 7.22 -24.85 -12.33
N LEU A 163 7.68 -23.94 -11.47
CA LEU A 163 8.53 -22.82 -11.89
C LEU A 163 9.83 -23.31 -12.56
N GLY A 164 10.39 -24.39 -12.05
CA GLY A 164 11.54 -25.07 -12.66
C GLY A 164 11.25 -25.54 -14.09
N GLN A 165 10.07 -26.10 -14.36
CA GLN A 165 9.67 -26.51 -15.69
C GLN A 165 9.48 -25.31 -16.64
N LEU A 166 8.83 -24.26 -16.18
CA LEU A 166 8.71 -23.02 -16.97
C LEU A 166 10.09 -22.44 -17.32
N ARG A 167 11.04 -22.47 -16.36
CA ARG A 167 12.43 -22.08 -16.63
C ARG A 167 13.10 -22.93 -17.69
N VAL A 168 12.94 -24.25 -17.63
CA VAL A 168 13.52 -25.16 -18.65
C VAL A 168 12.95 -24.85 -20.03
N LEU A 169 11.66 -24.60 -20.13
CA LEU A 169 11.01 -24.20 -21.39
C LEU A 169 11.54 -22.86 -21.88
N TYR A 170 11.64 -21.87 -21.02
CA TYR A 170 12.20 -20.53 -21.34
C TYR A 170 13.63 -20.63 -21.89
N LEU A 171 14.52 -21.37 -21.22
CA LEU A 171 15.90 -21.53 -21.65
C LEU A 171 16.04 -22.28 -23.00
N LYS A 172 15.04 -23.09 -23.37
CA LYS A 172 15.00 -23.84 -24.62
C LYS A 172 14.13 -23.17 -25.70
N ARG A 173 13.65 -21.94 -25.48
CA ARG A 173 12.69 -21.25 -26.39
C ARG A 173 13.19 -21.08 -27.82
N ASN A 174 14.50 -21.06 -28.03
CA ASN A 174 15.10 -21.02 -29.37
C ASN A 174 14.99 -22.34 -30.15
N LYS A 175 14.71 -23.46 -29.48
CA LYS A 175 14.64 -24.81 -30.05
C LYS A 175 13.26 -25.43 -29.93
N ARG A 176 12.43 -24.95 -29.03
CA ARG A 176 11.11 -25.50 -28.70
C ARG A 176 10.13 -24.35 -28.45
N GLN A 177 8.98 -24.41 -29.05
CA GLN A 177 7.95 -23.39 -28.80
C GLN A 177 7.43 -23.46 -27.39
N THR A 178 7.28 -22.31 -26.79
CA THR A 178 6.79 -22.11 -25.42
C THR A 178 6.06 -20.75 -25.31
N PHE A 179 5.55 -20.42 -24.14
CA PHE A 179 4.93 -19.12 -23.91
C PHE A 179 5.85 -17.98 -24.36
N ARG A 180 5.27 -16.98 -25.02
CA ARG A 180 5.96 -15.73 -25.36
C ARG A 180 6.37 -14.97 -24.12
N SER A 181 5.45 -14.90 -23.15
CA SER A 181 5.68 -14.32 -21.84
C SER A 181 4.90 -15.08 -20.77
N VAL A 182 5.40 -15.08 -19.53
CA VAL A 182 4.70 -15.57 -18.35
C VAL A 182 4.72 -14.49 -17.30
N ILE A 183 3.53 -14.11 -16.84
CA ILE A 183 3.31 -13.08 -15.83
C ILE A 183 2.78 -13.75 -14.58
N LEU A 184 3.52 -13.62 -13.49
CA LEU A 184 3.09 -14.12 -12.18
C LEU A 184 2.69 -12.91 -11.31
N ALA A 185 1.46 -12.84 -10.84
CA ALA A 185 1.00 -11.76 -9.98
C ALA A 185 0.74 -12.24 -8.56
N GLY A 186 1.26 -11.50 -7.58
CA GLY A 186 1.12 -11.81 -6.15
C GLY A 186 1.69 -10.72 -5.27
N VAL A 187 1.76 -11.00 -3.98
CA VAL A 187 2.41 -10.12 -3.00
C VAL A 187 3.87 -10.53 -2.81
N ARG A 188 4.14 -11.84 -2.74
CA ARG A 188 5.47 -12.37 -2.42
C ARG A 188 6.43 -12.27 -3.59
N ASP A 189 7.68 -11.99 -3.30
CA ASP A 189 8.76 -12.01 -4.28
C ASP A 189 9.19 -13.46 -4.56
N ILE A 190 8.64 -14.03 -5.64
CA ILE A 190 8.93 -15.39 -6.10
C ILE A 190 10.37 -15.51 -6.59
N LYS A 191 10.98 -14.45 -7.12
CA LYS A 191 12.36 -14.45 -7.62
C LYS A 191 13.36 -14.74 -6.49
N ASN A 192 13.07 -14.24 -5.29
CA ASN A 192 13.89 -14.40 -4.10
C ASN A 192 13.31 -15.44 -3.11
N LEU A 193 12.38 -16.28 -3.55
CA LEU A 193 11.78 -17.30 -2.73
C LEU A 193 12.85 -18.34 -2.31
N LYS A 194 13.17 -18.37 -1.02
CA LYS A 194 13.98 -19.42 -0.42
C LYS A 194 13.05 -20.57 -0.08
N VAL A 195 13.06 -21.60 -0.89
CA VAL A 195 12.32 -22.84 -0.58
C VAL A 195 13.02 -23.50 0.61
N LYS A 196 12.40 -23.44 1.79
CA LYS A 196 12.81 -24.25 2.95
C LYS A 196 12.46 -25.70 2.64
N ILE A 197 13.37 -26.41 2.01
CA ILE A 197 13.27 -27.87 1.90
C ILE A 197 13.57 -28.43 3.30
N CYS A 198 12.65 -29.21 3.83
CA CYS A 198 12.76 -29.88 5.12
C CYS A 198 13.96 -30.81 5.16
N SER A 199 15.12 -30.34 5.61
CA SER A 199 16.12 -31.08 6.37
C SER A 199 17.26 -30.14 6.79
N GLU A 200 17.74 -30.28 8.01
CA GLU A 200 18.77 -29.44 8.65
C GLU A 200 20.16 -29.45 7.97
N LYS A 201 20.30 -29.99 6.75
CA LYS A 201 21.61 -30.21 6.11
C LYS A 201 21.74 -29.78 4.66
N ASP A 202 20.69 -29.25 3.98
CA ASP A 202 20.81 -28.83 2.58
C ASP A 202 20.79 -27.33 2.42
N HIS A 203 21.81 -26.85 1.71
CA HIS A 203 21.98 -25.45 1.33
C HIS A 203 20.70 -24.87 0.72
N GLU A 204 20.34 -23.65 1.13
CA GLU A 204 19.23 -22.85 0.56
C GLU A 204 19.32 -22.87 -0.96
N LYS A 205 18.38 -23.52 -1.62
CA LYS A 205 18.30 -23.51 -3.08
C LYS A 205 17.69 -22.16 -3.53
N ASN A 206 18.39 -21.47 -4.42
CA ASN A 206 17.87 -20.28 -5.06
C ASN A 206 16.57 -20.60 -5.81
N SER A 207 15.63 -19.65 -5.84
CA SER A 207 14.40 -19.79 -6.60
C SER A 207 14.66 -20.19 -8.06
N PRO A 208 13.94 -21.16 -8.62
CA PRO A 208 14.03 -21.48 -10.04
C PRO A 208 13.56 -20.33 -10.93
N TRP A 209 12.89 -19.32 -10.37
CA TRP A 209 12.37 -18.14 -11.09
C TRP A 209 13.41 -17.02 -11.30
N ASN A 210 14.69 -17.30 -11.14
CA ASN A 210 15.79 -16.37 -11.34
C ASN A 210 15.97 -15.91 -12.83
N ILE A 211 15.18 -16.42 -13.74
CA ILE A 211 15.07 -15.98 -15.15
C ILE A 211 14.18 -14.75 -15.31
N ALA A 212 13.38 -14.42 -14.30
CA ALA A 212 12.43 -13.32 -14.38
C ALA A 212 13.15 -11.97 -14.51
N ALA A 213 12.67 -11.15 -15.44
CA ALA A 213 13.05 -9.76 -15.55
C ALA A 213 12.62 -8.97 -14.29
N ASP A 214 13.34 -7.91 -14.00
CA ASP A 214 12.94 -6.98 -12.95
C ASP A 214 11.73 -6.17 -13.44
N PHE A 215 10.68 -6.10 -12.62
CA PHE A 215 9.44 -5.41 -12.94
C PHE A 215 9.43 -4.04 -12.27
N ASP A 216 9.81 -3.01 -13.04
CA ASP A 216 10.00 -1.66 -12.53
C ASP A 216 8.82 -0.72 -12.81
N VAL A 217 7.72 -1.24 -13.41
CA VAL A 217 6.53 -0.42 -13.70
C VAL A 217 5.90 0.14 -12.42
N GLU A 218 5.73 1.45 -12.39
CA GLU A 218 5.13 2.13 -11.24
C GLU A 218 3.61 1.92 -11.21
N MET A 219 3.14 1.19 -10.22
CA MET A 219 1.72 0.83 -10.08
C MET A 219 0.91 1.87 -9.28
N ARG A 220 1.54 2.82 -8.58
CA ARG A 220 0.83 3.90 -7.86
C ARG A 220 0.11 4.81 -8.85
N LEU A 221 -1.05 5.30 -8.47
CA LEU A 221 -1.80 6.25 -9.27
C LEU A 221 -1.13 7.63 -9.16
N SER A 222 -0.97 8.32 -10.29
CA SER A 222 -0.44 9.68 -10.31
C SER A 222 -1.50 10.69 -9.87
N GLU A 223 -1.07 11.86 -9.42
CA GLU A 223 -1.96 12.98 -9.13
C GLU A 223 -2.79 13.38 -10.36
N HIS A 224 -2.15 13.43 -11.54
CA HIS A 224 -2.83 13.70 -12.80
C HIS A 224 -3.89 12.62 -13.13
N GLY A 225 -3.58 11.34 -12.91
CA GLY A 225 -4.55 10.26 -13.11
C GLY A 225 -5.74 10.35 -12.15
N ILE A 226 -5.50 10.73 -10.88
CA ILE A 226 -6.57 10.99 -9.90
C ILE A 226 -7.44 12.16 -10.37
N ALA A 227 -6.84 13.25 -10.87
CA ALA A 227 -7.59 14.37 -11.42
C ALA A 227 -8.51 13.94 -12.59
N GLY A 228 -8.00 13.14 -13.55
CA GLY A 228 -8.81 12.59 -14.65
C GLY A 228 -9.97 11.71 -14.19
N MET A 229 -9.77 10.90 -13.13
CA MET A 229 -10.87 10.14 -12.52
C MET A 229 -11.94 11.07 -11.91
N LEU A 230 -11.53 12.15 -11.24
CA LEU A 230 -12.45 13.14 -10.66
C LEU A 230 -13.15 13.95 -11.75
N GLU A 231 -12.50 14.25 -12.87
CA GLU A 231 -13.12 14.89 -14.04
C GLU A 231 -14.28 14.05 -14.59
N ASN A 232 -14.12 12.73 -14.70
CA ASN A 232 -15.19 11.83 -15.11
C ASN A 232 -16.38 11.87 -14.14
N TYR A 233 -16.11 11.96 -12.84
CA TYR A 233 -17.17 12.10 -11.83
C TYR A 233 -17.86 13.49 -11.93
N GLU A 234 -17.08 14.55 -12.13
CA GLU A 234 -17.61 15.92 -12.26
C GLU A 234 -18.50 16.09 -13.49
N GLN A 235 -18.18 15.39 -14.61
CA GLN A 235 -19.03 15.37 -15.80
C GLN A 235 -20.43 14.79 -15.52
N ASP A 236 -20.53 13.80 -14.62
CA ASP A 236 -21.80 13.14 -14.30
C ASP A 236 -22.61 13.93 -13.25
N TYR A 237 -21.95 14.59 -12.28
CA TYR A 237 -22.63 15.13 -11.10
C TYR A 237 -22.57 16.66 -10.95
N HIS A 238 -21.71 17.35 -11.67
CA HIS A 238 -21.59 18.84 -11.68
C HIS A 238 -21.49 19.43 -10.27
N THR A 239 -20.58 18.90 -9.46
CA THR A 239 -20.44 19.32 -8.06
C THR A 239 -19.76 20.68 -7.90
N GLY A 240 -18.99 21.12 -8.90
CA GLY A 240 -18.19 22.35 -8.84
C GLY A 240 -16.92 22.21 -7.99
N MET A 241 -16.43 20.96 -7.78
CA MET A 241 -15.21 20.72 -6.99
C MET A 241 -13.97 21.33 -7.66
N ASP A 242 -13.03 21.79 -6.85
CA ASP A 242 -11.67 22.09 -7.32
C ASP A 242 -10.89 20.78 -7.48
N ILE A 243 -10.95 20.23 -8.71
CA ILE A 243 -10.36 18.95 -9.07
C ILE A 243 -8.87 18.91 -8.77
N LYS A 244 -8.14 19.99 -9.10
CA LYS A 244 -6.69 20.04 -8.92
C LYS A 244 -6.31 19.99 -7.45
N THR A 245 -6.92 20.84 -6.64
CA THR A 245 -6.67 20.88 -5.19
C THR A 245 -7.04 19.55 -4.53
N LEU A 246 -8.20 18.97 -4.89
CA LEU A 246 -8.66 17.72 -4.31
C LEU A 246 -7.79 16.53 -4.75
N ALA A 247 -7.39 16.45 -6.01
CA ALA A 247 -6.46 15.41 -6.50
C ALA A 247 -5.11 15.47 -5.77
N GLY A 248 -4.59 16.68 -5.56
CA GLY A 248 -3.38 16.91 -4.78
C GLY A 248 -3.53 16.42 -3.33
N LEU A 249 -4.63 16.77 -2.65
CA LEU A 249 -4.92 16.30 -1.29
C LEU A 249 -5.01 14.77 -1.22
N ILE A 250 -5.77 14.13 -2.13
CA ILE A 250 -5.89 12.68 -2.18
C ILE A 250 -4.51 12.03 -2.40
N TYR A 251 -3.72 12.56 -3.32
CA TYR A 251 -2.37 12.04 -3.60
C TYR A 251 -1.45 12.19 -2.38
N ASP A 252 -1.47 13.33 -1.72
CA ASP A 252 -0.66 13.60 -0.53
C ASP A 252 -0.91 12.63 0.61
N TYR A 253 -2.17 12.29 0.86
CA TYR A 253 -2.54 11.36 1.93
C TYR A 253 -2.30 9.90 1.56
N THR A 254 -2.46 9.54 0.28
CA THR A 254 -2.43 8.15 -0.19
C THR A 254 -1.13 7.75 -0.88
N SER A 255 -0.31 8.71 -1.31
CA SER A 255 0.80 8.51 -2.26
C SER A 255 0.37 7.69 -3.47
N GLY A 256 -0.88 7.87 -3.94
CA GLY A 256 -1.45 7.17 -5.08
C GLY A 256 -1.77 5.69 -4.83
N TYR A 257 -1.89 5.23 -3.58
CA TYR A 257 -2.29 3.85 -3.28
C TYR A 257 -3.72 3.56 -3.78
N PRO A 258 -3.93 2.67 -4.77
CA PRO A 258 -5.19 2.57 -5.52
C PRO A 258 -6.43 2.40 -4.64
N PHE A 259 -6.38 1.47 -3.67
CA PHE A 259 -7.49 1.25 -2.75
C PHE A 259 -7.83 2.49 -1.92
N LEU A 260 -6.82 3.19 -1.40
CA LEU A 260 -7.04 4.37 -0.56
C LEU A 260 -7.65 5.51 -1.36
N VAL A 261 -7.18 5.72 -2.59
CA VAL A 261 -7.75 6.71 -3.53
C VAL A 261 -9.24 6.42 -3.76
N SER A 262 -9.58 5.21 -4.19
CA SER A 262 -10.97 4.81 -4.44
C SER A 262 -11.82 4.84 -3.17
N ARG A 263 -11.26 4.45 -2.01
CA ARG A 263 -11.99 4.45 -0.74
C ARG A 263 -12.35 5.84 -0.28
N ILE A 264 -11.43 6.80 -0.37
CA ILE A 264 -11.69 8.20 -0.03
C ILE A 264 -12.81 8.76 -0.91
N CYS A 265 -12.70 8.60 -2.23
CA CYS A 265 -13.72 9.07 -3.16
C CYS A 265 -15.10 8.42 -2.89
N LYS A 266 -15.10 7.10 -2.58
CA LYS A 266 -16.33 6.39 -2.18
C LYS A 266 -16.93 6.94 -0.90
N LEU A 267 -16.12 7.28 0.09
CA LEU A 267 -16.58 7.89 1.34
C LEU A 267 -17.18 9.28 1.09
N LEU A 268 -16.53 10.09 0.27
CA LEU A 268 -17.05 11.42 -0.13
C LEU A 268 -18.42 11.29 -0.79
N ASP A 269 -18.57 10.38 -1.75
CA ASP A 269 -19.81 10.20 -2.51
C ASP A 269 -20.95 9.56 -1.70
N GLU A 270 -20.65 8.50 -0.91
CA GLU A 270 -21.69 7.66 -0.30
C GLU A 270 -21.94 7.93 1.20
N LYS A 271 -21.01 8.60 1.91
CA LYS A 271 -21.10 8.80 3.36
C LYS A 271 -21.09 10.25 3.78
N ILE A 272 -20.27 11.08 3.14
CA ILE A 272 -20.19 12.51 3.46
C ILE A 272 -21.31 13.26 2.75
N ALA A 273 -21.48 13.06 1.44
CA ALA A 273 -22.57 13.67 0.69
C ALA A 273 -23.94 13.29 1.27
N GLY A 274 -24.75 14.28 1.61
CA GLY A 274 -26.06 14.09 2.23
C GLY A 274 -26.05 13.90 3.75
N SER A 275 -24.89 13.99 4.41
CA SER A 275 -24.78 13.98 5.89
C SER A 275 -24.64 15.41 6.42
N GLU A 276 -24.97 15.65 7.68
CA GLU A 276 -24.63 16.91 8.35
C GLU A 276 -23.12 16.96 8.66
N PRO A 277 -22.42 18.05 8.39
CA PRO A 277 -22.87 19.34 7.85
C PRO A 277 -22.79 19.46 6.32
N PHE A 278 -22.86 18.38 5.55
CA PHE A 278 -22.68 18.30 4.10
C PHE A 278 -23.99 17.88 3.39
N PRO A 279 -25.08 18.66 3.47
CA PRO A 279 -26.42 18.24 3.01
C PRO A 279 -26.53 18.06 1.50
N ALA A 280 -25.76 18.79 0.71
CA ALA A 280 -25.73 18.63 -0.74
C ALA A 280 -24.46 17.85 -1.18
N ARG A 281 -24.56 17.15 -2.31
CA ARG A 281 -23.43 16.38 -2.88
C ARG A 281 -22.19 17.26 -3.08
N ARG A 282 -22.35 18.49 -3.55
CA ARG A 282 -21.26 19.44 -3.75
C ARG A 282 -20.51 19.81 -2.46
N ASP A 283 -21.17 19.74 -1.31
CA ASP A 283 -20.60 20.15 -0.04
C ASP A 283 -19.57 19.14 0.50
N ALA A 284 -19.60 17.91 -0.02
CA ALA A 284 -18.69 16.84 0.38
C ALA A 284 -17.28 16.94 -0.24
N TRP A 285 -17.11 17.64 -1.35
CA TRP A 285 -15.86 17.61 -2.15
C TRP A 285 -14.83 18.70 -1.79
N PRO A 286 -15.15 19.80 -1.08
CA PRO A 286 -14.15 20.67 -0.50
C PRO A 286 -13.28 19.98 0.56
N LYS A 287 -12.21 20.67 1.00
CA LYS A 287 -11.23 20.19 1.98
C LYS A 287 -11.88 19.66 3.27
N GLU A 288 -12.92 20.32 3.75
CA GLU A 288 -13.65 19.96 4.98
C GLU A 288 -14.30 18.57 4.85
N GLY A 289 -14.96 18.30 3.73
CA GLY A 289 -15.54 16.99 3.44
C GLY A 289 -14.47 15.93 3.26
N PHE A 290 -13.36 16.26 2.58
CA PHE A 290 -12.20 15.37 2.46
C PHE A 290 -11.66 14.96 3.84
N LEU A 291 -11.43 15.91 4.74
CA LEU A 291 -10.98 15.63 6.10
C LEU A 291 -11.99 14.80 6.90
N ALA A 292 -13.30 15.02 6.68
CA ALA A 292 -14.34 14.18 7.27
C ALA A 292 -14.27 12.72 6.74
N ALA A 293 -14.03 12.53 5.44
CA ALA A 293 -13.82 11.20 4.85
C ALA A 293 -12.58 10.51 5.40
N ILE A 294 -11.47 11.24 5.60
CA ILE A 294 -10.25 10.71 6.21
C ILE A 294 -10.51 10.24 7.65
N ARG A 295 -11.27 10.99 8.46
CA ARG A 295 -11.64 10.57 9.82
C ARG A 295 -12.41 9.26 9.83
N ILE A 296 -13.38 9.10 8.94
CA ILE A 296 -14.13 7.84 8.79
C ILE A 296 -13.18 6.72 8.40
N LEU A 297 -12.33 6.94 7.40
CA LEU A 297 -11.38 5.93 6.91
C LEU A 297 -10.46 5.41 8.02
N LEU A 298 -9.90 6.32 8.84
CA LEU A 298 -8.99 5.97 9.94
C LEU A 298 -9.67 5.23 11.09
N ALA A 299 -10.99 5.40 11.25
CA ALA A 299 -11.79 4.71 12.26
C ALA A 299 -12.34 3.35 11.78
N GLU A 300 -12.22 3.05 10.48
CA GLU A 300 -12.79 1.83 9.91
C GLU A 300 -11.95 0.58 10.20
N LYS A 301 -12.64 -0.52 10.48
CA LYS A 301 -12.09 -1.85 10.27
C LYS A 301 -12.15 -2.18 8.77
N ASN A 302 -11.01 -2.26 8.11
CA ASN A 302 -10.94 -2.71 6.73
C ASN A 302 -9.81 -3.72 6.53
N THR A 303 -9.98 -4.58 5.54
CA THR A 303 -9.06 -5.70 5.28
C THR A 303 -7.64 -5.27 4.92
N LEU A 304 -7.43 -4.02 4.47
CA LEU A 304 -6.11 -3.48 4.21
C LEU A 304 -5.39 -3.22 5.54
N PHE A 305 -6.04 -2.53 6.48
CA PHE A 305 -5.47 -2.22 7.80
C PHE A 305 -5.31 -3.49 8.65
N GLU A 306 -6.28 -4.42 8.60
CA GLU A 306 -6.14 -5.72 9.26
C GLU A 306 -4.95 -6.52 8.72
N SER A 307 -4.74 -6.52 7.40
CA SER A 307 -3.56 -7.16 6.80
C SER A 307 -2.26 -6.47 7.22
N LEU A 308 -2.26 -5.13 7.32
CA LEU A 308 -1.12 -4.35 7.75
C LEU A 308 -0.75 -4.69 9.21
N THR A 309 -1.72 -4.60 10.12
CA THR A 309 -1.50 -4.84 11.56
C THR A 309 -1.16 -6.30 11.87
N GLY A 310 -1.79 -7.25 11.15
CA GLY A 310 -1.49 -8.68 11.28
C GLY A 310 -0.04 -9.01 10.93
N LYS A 311 0.52 -8.36 9.88
CA LYS A 311 1.94 -8.55 9.54
C LYS A 311 2.90 -8.07 10.63
N LEU A 312 2.56 -7.00 11.35
CA LEU A 312 3.37 -6.54 12.49
C LEU A 312 3.29 -7.50 13.69
N GLN A 313 2.21 -8.27 13.82
CA GLN A 313 2.09 -9.31 14.84
C GLN A 313 2.88 -10.56 14.44
N ASP A 314 2.87 -10.93 13.15
CA ASP A 314 3.56 -12.09 12.61
C ASP A 314 5.10 -11.94 12.58
N TYR A 315 5.60 -10.70 12.40
CA TYR A 315 7.02 -10.40 12.18
C TYR A 315 7.54 -9.35 13.15
N LEU A 316 8.18 -9.80 14.22
CA LEU A 316 8.69 -8.92 15.29
C LEU A 316 9.73 -7.92 14.78
N GLU A 317 10.68 -8.37 13.95
CA GLU A 317 11.72 -7.51 13.37
C GLU A 317 11.12 -6.38 12.50
N LEU A 318 10.04 -6.68 11.78
CA LEU A 318 9.29 -5.67 11.02
C LEU A 318 8.64 -4.66 11.95
N LYS A 319 8.02 -5.13 13.04
CA LYS A 319 7.39 -4.28 14.05
C LYS A 319 8.40 -3.32 14.67
N GLU A 320 9.58 -3.83 15.06
CA GLU A 320 10.65 -3.03 15.66
C GLU A 320 11.20 -1.99 14.67
N MET A 321 11.46 -2.37 13.43
CA MET A 321 11.93 -1.45 12.39
C MET A 321 10.90 -0.34 12.11
N ILE A 322 9.61 -0.67 11.98
CA ILE A 322 8.56 0.33 11.76
C ILE A 322 8.44 1.27 12.95
N PHE A 323 8.56 0.74 14.18
CA PHE A 323 8.60 1.57 15.39
C PHE A 323 9.79 2.55 15.35
N GLU A 324 10.97 2.06 14.99
CA GLU A 324 12.18 2.91 14.86
C GLU A 324 11.98 4.00 13.80
N ILE A 325 11.41 3.67 12.64
CA ILE A 325 11.13 4.65 11.58
C ILE A 325 10.13 5.72 12.03
N LEU A 326 9.11 5.35 12.80
CA LEU A 326 8.07 6.28 13.25
C LEU A 326 8.57 7.22 14.37
N PHE A 327 9.36 6.69 15.29
CA PHE A 327 9.72 7.37 16.52
C PHE A 327 11.20 7.75 16.61
N SER A 328 12.05 7.41 15.62
CA SER A 328 13.46 7.80 15.57
C SER A 328 13.73 8.84 14.48
N GLU A 329 14.56 9.83 14.79
CA GLU A 329 15.03 10.81 13.82
C GLU A 329 16.14 10.28 12.91
N LYS A 330 16.65 9.08 13.20
CA LYS A 330 17.69 8.47 12.39
C LYS A 330 17.12 8.08 11.03
N SER A 331 17.65 8.65 9.97
CA SER A 331 17.35 8.18 8.63
C SER A 331 17.86 6.74 8.48
N VAL A 332 16.99 5.85 8.05
CA VAL A 332 17.35 4.46 7.73
C VAL A 332 17.62 4.39 6.22
N PRO A 333 18.85 4.12 5.78
CA PRO A 333 19.15 4.00 4.34
C PRO A 333 18.33 2.88 3.70
N PHE A 334 17.71 3.15 2.56
CA PHE A 334 16.95 2.15 1.81
C PHE A 334 17.89 1.15 1.14
N ARG A 335 17.97 -0.05 1.70
CA ARG A 335 18.82 -1.15 1.19
C ARG A 335 17.94 -2.37 0.88
N PRO A 336 17.56 -2.59 -0.39
CA PRO A 336 16.64 -3.69 -0.77
C PRO A 336 17.13 -5.09 -0.36
N LEU A 337 18.45 -5.29 -0.25
CA LEU A 337 19.04 -6.56 0.19
C LEU A 337 18.91 -6.82 1.71
N ASN A 338 18.55 -5.80 2.50
CA ASN A 338 18.20 -6.02 3.89
C ASN A 338 16.86 -6.77 3.97
N PRO A 339 16.79 -7.95 4.61
CA PRO A 339 15.58 -8.78 4.60
C PRO A 339 14.36 -8.08 5.17
N VAL A 340 14.53 -7.26 6.22
CA VAL A 340 13.42 -6.55 6.88
C VAL A 340 12.93 -5.41 5.99
N ILE A 341 13.83 -4.65 5.36
CA ILE A 341 13.46 -3.59 4.39
C ILE A 341 12.78 -4.20 3.17
N GLY A 342 13.31 -5.31 2.63
CA GLY A 342 12.68 -6.04 1.54
C GLY A 342 11.26 -6.51 1.89
N MET A 343 11.08 -7.08 3.08
CA MET A 343 9.78 -7.51 3.58
C MET A 343 8.80 -6.33 3.78
N ALA A 344 9.26 -5.24 4.38
CA ALA A 344 8.45 -4.05 4.58
C ALA A 344 8.01 -3.40 3.26
N SER A 345 8.91 -3.36 2.28
CA SER A 345 8.62 -2.88 0.93
C SER A 345 7.61 -3.78 0.21
N MET A 346 7.80 -5.10 0.27
CA MET A 346 6.91 -6.10 -0.32
C MET A 346 5.48 -6.00 0.24
N PHE A 347 5.32 -5.81 1.54
CA PHE A 347 4.01 -5.64 2.17
C PHE A 347 3.44 -4.22 1.99
N GLY A 348 4.20 -3.29 1.39
CA GLY A 348 3.74 -1.92 1.13
C GLY A 348 3.76 -0.99 2.34
N PHE A 349 4.50 -1.31 3.41
CA PHE A 349 4.65 -0.44 4.58
C PHE A 349 5.49 0.79 4.30
N ILE A 350 6.52 0.61 3.47
CA ILE A 350 7.55 1.61 3.23
C ILE A 350 7.74 1.89 1.74
N LYS A 351 8.33 3.02 1.47
CA LYS A 351 8.83 3.43 0.15
C LYS A 351 10.27 3.91 0.26
N ASN A 352 10.97 3.90 -0.86
CA ASN A 352 12.24 4.62 -1.01
C ASN A 352 11.92 6.10 -1.24
N GLN A 353 12.40 6.95 -0.36
CA GLN A 353 12.32 8.40 -0.50
C GLN A 353 13.74 8.95 -0.44
N ASP A 354 14.27 9.36 -1.60
CA ASP A 354 15.62 9.95 -1.73
C ASP A 354 16.73 9.10 -1.09
N GLY A 355 16.66 7.76 -1.29
CA GLY A 355 17.65 6.82 -0.76
C GLY A 355 17.41 6.39 0.70
N ASN A 356 16.37 6.88 1.36
CA ASN A 356 15.99 6.53 2.71
C ASN A 356 14.65 5.82 2.78
N VAL A 357 14.46 5.07 3.86
CA VAL A 357 13.18 4.41 4.16
C VAL A 357 12.20 5.45 4.70
N ALA A 358 11.02 5.51 4.12
CA ALA A 358 9.89 6.27 4.62
C ALA A 358 8.63 5.40 4.67
N ILE A 359 7.67 5.72 5.54
CA ILE A 359 6.35 5.06 5.51
C ILE A 359 5.68 5.36 4.17
N ALA A 360 4.97 4.38 3.62
CA ALA A 360 4.47 4.43 2.24
C ALA A 360 3.54 5.61 1.96
N ASN A 361 2.70 6.00 2.94
CA ASN A 361 1.78 7.13 2.83
C ASN A 361 1.30 7.61 4.22
N ARG A 362 0.68 8.79 4.27
CA ARG A 362 0.18 9.41 5.53
C ARG A 362 -0.89 8.58 6.23
N ILE A 363 -1.78 7.92 5.48
CA ILE A 363 -2.83 7.08 6.07
C ILE A 363 -2.20 5.94 6.84
N PHE A 364 -1.23 5.22 6.25
CA PHE A 364 -0.53 4.15 6.94
C PHE A 364 0.26 4.66 8.13
N GLU A 365 0.94 5.79 7.98
CA GLU A 365 1.69 6.41 9.06
C GLU A 365 0.77 6.71 10.27
N THR A 366 -0.40 7.31 10.03
CA THR A 366 -1.38 7.61 11.08
C THR A 366 -1.92 6.33 11.74
N VAL A 367 -2.27 5.33 10.94
CA VAL A 367 -2.75 4.03 11.45
C VAL A 367 -1.69 3.36 12.32
N LEU A 368 -0.43 3.40 11.90
CA LEU A 368 0.69 2.81 12.63
C LEU A 368 0.98 3.59 13.93
N TYR A 369 0.99 4.93 13.90
CA TYR A 369 1.09 5.73 15.13
C TYR A 369 -0.02 5.37 16.11
N ASN A 370 -1.28 5.35 15.67
CA ASN A 370 -2.41 4.99 16.52
C ASN A 370 -2.27 3.58 17.09
N LEU A 371 -1.80 2.62 16.30
CA LEU A 371 -1.54 1.27 16.77
C LEU A 371 -0.50 1.25 17.89
N TYR A 372 0.67 1.84 17.66
CA TYR A 372 1.75 1.82 18.65
C TYR A 372 1.40 2.59 19.91
N LEU A 373 0.75 3.76 19.79
CA LEU A 373 0.34 4.56 20.95
C LEU A 373 -0.81 3.91 21.75
N SER A 374 -1.53 2.94 21.15
CA SER A 374 -2.58 2.17 21.85
C SER A 374 -2.04 1.00 22.67
N LEU A 375 -0.75 0.67 22.59
CA LEU A 375 -0.18 -0.42 23.38
C LEU A 375 -0.22 -0.08 24.88
N GLU A 376 -0.64 -1.04 25.71
CA GLU A 376 -0.81 -0.85 27.17
C GLU A 376 0.46 -0.33 27.87
N GLU A 377 1.63 -0.79 27.43
CA GLU A 377 2.92 -0.36 27.97
C GLU A 377 3.16 1.14 27.79
N ILE A 378 2.68 1.71 26.68
CA ILE A 378 2.81 3.13 26.38
C ILE A 378 1.74 3.95 27.10
N GLN A 379 0.51 3.42 27.21
CA GLN A 379 -0.59 4.10 27.91
C GLN A 379 -0.44 4.15 29.44
N LYS A 380 0.43 3.32 30.02
CA LYS A 380 0.81 3.41 31.43
C LYS A 380 1.68 4.64 31.77
N ASN A 381 2.06 5.43 30.78
CA ASN A 381 2.85 6.64 30.99
C ASN A 381 2.05 7.71 31.73
N ASP A 382 2.68 8.38 32.70
CA ASP A 382 2.06 9.41 33.53
C ASP A 382 1.55 10.61 32.71
N ILE A 383 2.22 10.95 31.60
CA ILE A 383 1.79 12.01 30.68
C ILE A 383 0.43 11.69 30.04
N TYR A 384 0.21 10.44 29.60
CA TYR A 384 -1.08 9.99 29.05
C TYR A 384 -2.18 10.12 30.12
N SER A 385 -1.89 9.68 31.34
CA SER A 385 -2.84 9.71 32.45
C SER A 385 -3.19 11.14 32.88
N ALA A 386 -2.24 12.07 32.79
CA ALA A 386 -2.47 13.49 33.10
C ALA A 386 -3.45 14.11 32.10
N SER A 387 -3.20 13.94 30.79
CA SER A 387 -4.05 14.50 29.72
C SER A 387 -5.47 13.93 29.73
N ALA A 388 -5.63 12.62 30.01
CA ALA A 388 -6.93 11.98 30.08
C ALA A 388 -7.82 12.57 31.20
N ARG A 389 -7.23 12.93 32.33
CA ARG A 389 -7.93 13.59 33.45
C ARG A 389 -8.36 15.02 33.11
N GLU A 390 -7.57 15.73 32.34
CA GLU A 390 -7.76 17.14 32.03
C GLU A 390 -8.50 17.43 30.72
N LYS A 391 -8.87 16.37 29.94
CA LYS A 391 -9.46 16.47 28.59
C LYS A 391 -10.52 17.58 28.45
N LYS A 392 -11.43 17.70 29.41
CA LYS A 392 -12.59 18.60 29.33
C LYS A 392 -12.21 20.09 29.27
N GLN A 393 -11.09 20.49 29.84
CA GLN A 393 -10.68 21.90 29.88
C GLN A 393 -10.10 22.39 28.56
N PHE A 394 -9.67 21.46 27.69
CA PHE A 394 -9.07 21.79 26.41
C PHE A 394 -10.09 22.05 25.30
N ILE A 395 -11.37 21.73 25.54
CA ILE A 395 -12.45 21.91 24.57
C ILE A 395 -13.36 23.03 25.04
N ILE A 396 -13.35 24.14 24.32
CA ILE A 396 -14.10 25.35 24.63
C ILE A 396 -15.08 25.64 23.50
N GLY A 397 -16.39 25.57 23.78
CA GLY A 397 -17.42 25.83 22.76
C GLY A 397 -17.40 24.86 21.56
N GLY A 398 -16.83 23.65 21.73
CA GLY A 398 -16.67 22.66 20.66
C GLY A 398 -15.34 22.78 19.91
N HIS A 399 -14.51 23.78 20.19
CA HIS A 399 -13.21 24.04 19.56
C HIS A 399 -12.07 23.58 20.45
N LEU A 400 -10.98 23.08 19.84
CA LEU A 400 -9.78 22.67 20.58
C LEU A 400 -8.89 23.89 20.87
N ASN A 401 -8.71 24.19 22.14
CA ASN A 401 -7.74 25.21 22.57
C ASN A 401 -6.31 24.63 22.54
N MET A 402 -5.72 24.57 21.36
CA MET A 402 -4.39 24.00 21.15
C MET A 402 -3.31 24.71 21.99
N ARG A 403 -3.42 26.02 22.18
CA ARG A 403 -2.49 26.77 23.03
C ARG A 403 -2.48 26.23 24.46
N LEU A 404 -3.67 26.04 25.04
CA LEU A 404 -3.79 25.51 26.42
C LEU A 404 -3.28 24.08 26.50
N VAL A 405 -3.53 23.25 25.45
CA VAL A 405 -2.97 21.88 25.35
C VAL A 405 -1.44 21.92 25.44
N LEU A 406 -0.80 22.80 24.67
CA LEU A 406 0.65 22.93 24.65
C LEU A 406 1.21 23.47 25.96
N GLU A 407 0.57 24.49 26.55
CA GLU A 407 0.97 25.06 27.86
C GLU A 407 0.96 23.98 28.94
N ARG A 408 -0.13 23.20 29.02
CA ARG A 408 -0.26 22.12 30.03
C ARG A 408 0.66 20.95 29.75
N PHE A 409 0.87 20.61 28.49
CA PHE A 409 1.88 19.61 28.14
C PHE A 409 3.27 19.98 28.64
N VAL A 410 3.71 21.23 28.44
CA VAL A 410 5.02 21.72 28.90
C VAL A 410 5.11 21.69 30.45
N GLU A 411 4.05 22.06 31.16
CA GLU A 411 4.00 21.96 32.62
C GLU A 411 4.20 20.50 33.07
N HIS A 412 3.38 19.56 32.58
CA HIS A 412 3.48 18.14 32.94
C HIS A 412 4.81 17.51 32.51
N PHE A 413 5.31 17.91 31.34
CA PHE A 413 6.60 17.43 30.83
C PHE A 413 7.73 17.86 31.79
N ASN A 414 7.75 19.11 32.20
CA ASN A 414 8.74 19.63 33.15
C ASN A 414 8.64 18.94 34.50
N ASP A 415 7.44 18.74 35.03
CA ASP A 415 7.22 18.09 36.34
C ASP A 415 7.75 16.63 36.36
N LEU A 416 7.61 15.91 35.24
CA LEU A 416 7.98 14.50 35.17
C LEU A 416 9.44 14.28 34.78
N TYR A 417 10.01 15.17 33.97
CA TYR A 417 11.33 14.94 33.32
C TYR A 417 12.38 15.99 33.71
N ALA A 418 12.05 17.09 34.39
CA ALA A 418 13.01 18.05 34.89
C ALA A 418 13.87 17.41 35.98
N GLY A 419 15.07 16.94 35.63
CA GLY A 419 16.00 16.30 36.57
C GLY A 419 16.35 14.85 36.25
N SER A 420 15.71 14.22 35.30
CA SER A 420 16.20 12.95 34.74
C SER A 420 17.47 13.24 33.93
N GLY A 421 18.62 12.79 34.38
CA GLY A 421 19.91 12.94 33.67
C GLY A 421 20.02 12.12 32.38
N GLU A 422 18.90 11.68 31.82
CA GLU A 422 18.81 10.95 30.58
C GLU A 422 19.08 11.89 29.38
N LYS A 423 19.81 11.40 28.41
CA LYS A 423 19.95 12.06 27.10
C LYS A 423 18.59 12.08 26.40
N PHE A 424 17.87 13.18 26.58
CA PHE A 424 16.60 13.38 25.90
C PHE A 424 16.85 13.71 24.41
N VAL A 425 16.09 13.05 23.55
CA VAL A 425 16.13 13.25 22.11
C VAL A 425 14.82 13.90 21.69
N GLU A 426 14.82 14.74 20.65
CA GLU A 426 13.63 15.42 20.07
C GLU A 426 12.48 14.44 19.81
N GLU A 427 12.83 13.23 19.37
CA GLU A 427 11.95 12.08 19.23
C GLU A 427 11.11 11.77 20.47
N SER A 428 11.76 11.75 21.64
CA SER A 428 11.05 11.49 22.90
C SER A 428 10.05 12.59 23.21
N GLY A 429 10.37 13.85 22.89
CA GLY A 429 9.45 14.97 23.06
C GLY A 429 8.23 14.87 22.19
N ARG A 430 8.41 14.57 20.90
CA ARG A 430 7.30 14.35 19.95
C ARG A 430 6.42 13.18 20.37
N LYS A 431 7.02 12.05 20.71
CA LYS A 431 6.29 10.86 21.20
C LYS A 431 5.45 11.19 22.44
N LEU A 432 6.03 11.87 23.42
CA LEU A 432 5.34 12.25 24.64
C LEU A 432 4.21 13.26 24.38
N PHE A 433 4.43 14.20 23.44
CA PHE A 433 3.37 15.12 23.04
C PHE A 433 2.21 14.39 22.33
N LEU A 434 2.49 13.44 21.43
CA LEU A 434 1.45 12.64 20.81
C LEU A 434 0.68 11.78 21.82
N LEU A 435 1.37 11.21 22.80
CA LEU A 435 0.75 10.49 23.91
C LEU A 435 -0.16 11.39 24.75
N TYR A 436 0.27 12.63 25.02
CA TYR A 436 -0.52 13.62 25.73
C TYR A 436 -1.75 14.06 24.94
N LEU A 437 -1.58 14.25 23.63
CA LEU A 437 -2.64 14.71 22.73
C LEU A 437 -3.72 13.64 22.49
N GLN A 438 -3.33 12.37 22.42
CA GLN A 438 -4.23 11.28 22.03
C GLN A 438 -5.53 11.20 22.84
N PRO A 439 -5.54 11.20 24.20
CA PRO A 439 -6.78 11.16 24.96
C PRO A 439 -7.66 12.39 24.75
N ILE A 440 -7.05 13.55 24.46
CA ILE A 440 -7.75 14.82 24.28
C ILE A 440 -8.60 14.78 23.01
N ILE A 441 -8.02 14.33 21.90
CA ILE A 441 -8.67 14.35 20.57
C ILE A 441 -9.38 13.05 20.23
N ASN A 442 -9.17 11.97 21.01
CA ASN A 442 -9.70 10.64 20.70
C ASN A 442 -11.23 10.66 20.54
N GLY A 443 -11.69 10.10 19.40
CA GLY A 443 -13.10 10.04 19.02
C GLY A 443 -13.61 11.27 18.26
N THR A 444 -12.83 12.37 18.18
CA THR A 444 -13.27 13.63 17.58
C THR A 444 -12.26 14.19 16.57
N GLY A 445 -10.98 14.06 16.84
CA GLY A 445 -9.90 14.56 16.02
C GLY A 445 -8.89 13.50 15.61
N ASN A 446 -7.99 13.88 14.72
CA ASN A 446 -6.84 13.08 14.29
C ASN A 446 -5.59 13.96 14.27
N TYR A 447 -4.44 13.33 14.24
CA TYR A 447 -3.18 14.00 13.98
C TYR A 447 -2.44 13.31 12.82
N TYR A 448 -1.60 14.09 12.16
CA TYR A 448 -0.77 13.65 11.05
C TYR A 448 0.65 14.16 11.29
N ILE A 449 1.63 13.34 10.92
CA ILE A 449 3.03 13.76 10.93
C ILE A 449 3.40 14.15 9.49
N GLU A 450 3.88 15.38 9.29
CA GLU A 450 4.31 15.81 7.96
C GLU A 450 5.67 15.20 7.64
N SER A 451 5.72 14.35 6.61
CA SER A 451 6.97 13.73 6.15
C SER A 451 7.70 14.54 5.06
N ARG A 452 7.10 15.64 4.59
CA ARG A 452 7.61 16.45 3.50
C ARG A 452 8.36 17.68 3.99
N THR A 453 9.57 17.50 4.45
CA THR A 453 10.54 18.59 4.38
C THR A 453 11.53 18.30 3.25
N ARG A 454 11.70 19.23 2.30
CA ARG A 454 12.79 19.19 1.30
C ARG A 454 14.17 19.14 1.92
N ASN A 455 14.29 19.29 3.23
CA ASN A 455 15.51 19.29 4.01
C ASN A 455 15.36 18.39 5.25
N MET A 456 15.47 17.08 5.08
CA MET A 456 15.84 16.06 6.10
C MET A 456 15.36 16.28 7.56
N GLY A 457 14.10 16.64 7.82
CA GLY A 457 13.57 16.72 9.17
C GLY A 457 12.10 16.36 9.21
N ARG A 458 11.73 15.33 9.98
CA ARG A 458 10.34 15.01 10.32
C ARG A 458 9.98 15.82 11.54
N THR A 459 9.29 16.92 11.40
CA THR A 459 9.10 17.78 12.56
C THR A 459 7.68 18.22 12.81
N ASP A 460 6.82 18.25 11.79
CA ASP A 460 5.52 18.89 11.93
C ASP A 460 4.41 17.93 12.28
N ILE A 461 3.64 18.32 13.28
CA ILE A 461 2.42 17.62 13.69
C ILE A 461 1.24 18.49 13.25
N ILE A 462 0.36 17.95 12.43
CA ILE A 462 -0.89 18.57 12.06
C ILE A 462 -2.00 17.92 12.90
N VAL A 463 -2.70 18.68 13.70
CA VAL A 463 -3.86 18.22 14.45
C VAL A 463 -5.12 18.72 13.78
N ASP A 464 -5.99 17.80 13.38
CA ASP A 464 -7.33 18.08 12.87
C ASP A 464 -8.35 17.81 13.98
N TYR A 465 -9.10 18.82 14.36
CA TYR A 465 -10.17 18.71 15.34
C TYR A 465 -11.42 19.40 14.80
N HIS A 466 -12.48 18.66 14.50
CA HIS A 466 -13.71 19.15 13.87
C HIS A 466 -13.49 19.95 12.57
N GLY A 467 -12.46 19.63 11.80
CA GLY A 467 -12.11 20.35 10.57
C GLY A 467 -11.20 21.56 10.79
N GLU A 468 -10.92 21.93 12.02
CA GLU A 468 -9.89 22.92 12.36
C GLU A 468 -8.53 22.26 12.39
N GLN A 469 -7.56 22.84 11.69
CA GLN A 469 -6.20 22.34 11.64
C GLN A 469 -5.26 23.22 12.45
N HIS A 470 -4.45 22.57 13.30
CA HIS A 470 -3.39 23.22 14.06
C HIS A 470 -2.05 22.60 13.66
N ILE A 471 -1.10 23.42 13.23
CA ILE A 471 0.26 23.00 12.88
C ILE A 471 1.17 23.23 14.09
N ILE A 472 1.90 22.18 14.49
CA ILE A 472 2.83 22.21 15.60
C ILE A 472 4.19 21.75 15.12
N GLU A 473 5.17 22.63 15.10
CA GLU A 473 6.58 22.32 14.88
C GLU A 473 7.24 21.96 16.21
N ALA A 474 7.75 20.74 16.35
CA ALA A 474 8.40 20.24 17.56
C ALA A 474 9.92 20.18 17.37
N LYS A 475 10.70 20.91 18.16
CA LYS A 475 12.18 20.98 18.05
C LYS A 475 12.89 20.97 19.39
N ILE A 476 14.13 20.45 19.41
CA ILE A 476 15.06 20.70 20.51
C ILE A 476 15.69 22.08 20.32
N TRP A 477 15.71 22.86 21.39
CA TRP A 477 16.41 24.13 21.42
C TRP A 477 17.93 23.94 21.27
N ARG A 478 18.50 24.44 20.17
CA ARG A 478 19.94 24.43 19.89
C ARG A 478 20.51 25.83 19.65
N GLY A 479 19.80 26.88 20.08
CA GLY A 479 20.18 28.27 19.90
C GLY A 479 19.26 29.05 18.97
N GLN A 480 19.43 30.39 18.94
CA GLN A 480 18.54 31.31 18.23
C GLN A 480 18.51 31.08 16.71
N GLU A 481 19.63 30.71 16.09
CA GLU A 481 19.70 30.49 14.65
C GLU A 481 18.93 29.24 14.23
N TYR A 482 18.92 28.20 15.07
CA TYR A 482 18.18 26.98 14.83
C TYR A 482 16.64 27.22 14.98
N ASN A 483 16.26 28.08 15.93
CA ASN A 483 14.86 28.48 16.07
C ASN A 483 14.35 29.28 14.87
N ARG A 484 15.15 30.23 14.33
CA ARG A 484 14.76 30.98 13.11
C ARG A 484 14.52 30.08 11.91
N ARG A 485 15.26 28.99 11.77
CA ARG A 485 15.00 27.99 10.72
C ARG A 485 13.66 27.27 10.95
N GLY A 486 13.31 26.95 12.19
CA GLY A 486 12.02 26.40 12.55
C GLY A 486 10.86 27.35 12.25
N GLU A 487 11.02 28.63 12.62
CA GLU A 487 10.05 29.68 12.31
C GLU A 487 9.83 29.83 10.80
N SER A 488 10.90 29.84 9.99
CA SER A 488 10.80 29.91 8.54
C SER A 488 10.13 28.67 7.92
N GLN A 489 10.38 27.49 8.48
CA GLN A 489 9.70 26.25 8.05
C GLN A 489 8.21 26.31 8.36
N LEU A 490 7.84 26.66 9.61
CA LEU A 490 6.47 26.77 10.03
C LEU A 490 5.71 27.79 9.18
N THR A 491 6.32 28.96 8.87
CA THR A 491 5.72 29.98 7.98
C THR A 491 5.42 29.42 6.59
N GLY A 492 6.36 28.66 5.99
CA GLY A 492 6.14 28.02 4.69
C GLY A 492 4.97 27.03 4.70
N TYR A 493 4.80 26.28 5.79
CA TYR A 493 3.65 25.36 5.94
C TYR A 493 2.33 26.07 6.15
N LEU A 494 2.30 27.15 6.92
CA LEU A 494 1.09 27.95 7.11
C LEU A 494 0.59 28.51 5.76
N GLU A 495 1.52 28.93 4.90
CA GLU A 495 1.19 29.36 3.53
C GLU A 495 0.68 28.20 2.66
N ASP A 496 1.34 27.03 2.68
CA ASP A 496 0.97 25.85 1.89
C ASP A 496 -0.40 25.27 2.29
N TYR A 497 -0.72 25.33 3.58
CA TYR A 497 -1.99 24.82 4.12
C TYR A 497 -3.08 25.89 4.28
N HIS A 498 -2.79 27.14 3.94
CA HIS A 498 -3.71 28.27 4.10
C HIS A 498 -4.24 28.43 5.54
N ILE A 499 -3.34 28.27 6.52
CA ILE A 499 -3.63 28.40 7.95
C ILE A 499 -3.00 29.68 8.48
N GLU A 500 -3.78 30.45 9.27
CA GLU A 500 -3.36 31.77 9.73
C GLU A 500 -2.33 31.73 10.89
N SER A 501 -2.26 30.62 11.64
CA SER A 501 -1.38 30.53 12.80
C SER A 501 -0.93 29.10 13.09
N GLY A 502 0.31 28.96 13.56
CA GLY A 502 0.89 27.69 14.02
C GLY A 502 1.61 27.84 15.36
N TYR A 503 2.12 26.73 15.86
CA TYR A 503 2.79 26.68 17.15
C TYR A 503 4.16 26.04 16.98
N MET A 504 5.18 26.61 17.66
CA MET A 504 6.49 25.97 17.79
C MET A 504 6.66 25.47 19.23
N LEU A 505 6.82 24.15 19.37
CA LEU A 505 7.08 23.49 20.65
C LEU A 505 8.59 23.22 20.76
N SER A 506 9.28 24.04 21.55
CA SER A 506 10.73 23.92 21.73
C SER A 506 11.07 23.26 23.05
N PHE A 507 11.81 22.14 23.01
CA PHE A 507 12.34 21.44 24.18
C PHE A 507 13.72 22.01 24.54
N ASN A 508 13.81 22.80 25.63
CA ASN A 508 15.05 23.41 26.10
C ASN A 508 15.48 22.77 27.43
N PHE A 509 16.57 21.99 27.41
CA PHE A 509 17.09 21.29 28.59
C PHE A 509 18.05 22.15 29.44
N GLN A 510 18.37 23.35 28.97
CA GLN A 510 19.16 24.33 29.78
C GLN A 510 18.27 25.34 30.50
N ALA A 511 17.04 25.50 30.09
CA ALA A 511 16.02 26.33 30.69
C ALA A 511 14.64 25.75 30.30
N LEU A 512 13.69 25.71 31.27
CA LEU A 512 12.31 25.22 31.13
C LEU A 512 11.69 25.53 29.76
N GLY A 513 10.94 24.57 29.18
CA GLY A 513 10.38 24.65 27.84
C GLY A 513 9.59 25.94 27.54
N GLN A 514 9.73 26.49 26.35
CA GLN A 514 9.08 27.71 25.90
C GLN A 514 8.16 27.45 24.71
N ILE A 515 7.00 28.10 24.71
CA ILE A 515 6.03 28.09 23.60
C ILE A 515 6.07 29.45 22.91
N HIS A 516 6.25 29.45 21.59
CA HIS A 516 6.11 30.63 20.77
C HIS A 516 4.92 30.44 19.81
N ARG A 517 4.01 31.42 19.75
CA ARG A 517 2.97 31.52 18.72
C ARG A 517 3.51 32.42 17.61
N LEU A 518 3.51 31.95 16.37
CA LEU A 518 3.76 32.70 15.16
C LEU A 518 2.46 32.98 14.43
#